data_e749bbc7b731a66d1b81bfaad459166f
#
_entry.id   e749bbc7b731a66d1b81bfaad459166f
#
_cell.length_a   1.000
_cell.length_b   1.000
_cell.length_c   1.000
_cell.angle_alpha   90.00
_cell.angle_beta   90.00
_cell.angle_gamma   90.00
#
_symmetry.space_group_name_H-M   'P 1'
#
loop_
_entity.id
_entity.type
_entity.pdbx_description
1 polymer ?
#
loop_
_entity_poly.entity_id
_entity_poly.type
_entity_poly.pdbx_seq_one_letter_code
_entity_poly.pdbx_strand_id
1 'polypeptide(L)'
;MGWPEEYGGQGKSAIEQFIFYDETMRVGSPAPMLTINTVGPTIMEYGTDEQKDSFLPEIAAGKLHFCIGYSEPDAGTDLASLATKAVRDGDEYVINGQKTWTSLALGCDYIWLAARTNPDVPKHKGISLFAIPIDTPGIT
;
A
#
# COMPACT_ATOMS: atom_id res chain seq x y z
N MET A 1 8.33 -4.44 -14.35
CA MET A 1 8.21 -5.19 -15.63
C MET A 1 6.77 -5.23 -16.14
N GLY A 2 5.80 -5.69 -15.38
CA GLY A 2 4.42 -5.86 -15.86
C GLY A 2 3.54 -4.61 -15.84
N TRP A 3 4.00 -3.51 -15.33
CA TRP A 3 3.25 -2.26 -15.37
C TRP A 3 3.08 -1.77 -16.81
N PRO A 4 1.97 -1.07 -17.13
CA PRO A 4 1.78 -0.40 -18.41
C PRO A 4 2.92 0.57 -18.71
N GLU A 5 3.22 0.77 -20.00
CA GLU A 5 4.30 1.67 -20.43
C GLU A 5 4.04 3.12 -20.03
N GLU A 6 2.77 3.54 -20.01
CA GLU A 6 2.35 4.88 -19.57
C GLU A 6 2.74 5.20 -18.11
N TYR A 7 2.90 4.17 -17.25
CA TYR A 7 3.35 4.31 -15.87
C TYR A 7 4.81 3.88 -15.66
N GLY A 8 5.63 3.92 -16.72
CA GLY A 8 7.04 3.57 -16.65
C GLY A 8 7.34 2.07 -16.63
N GLY A 9 6.34 1.24 -16.89
CA GLY A 9 6.49 -0.20 -17.01
C GLY A 9 7.02 -0.64 -18.37
N GLN A 10 7.06 -1.96 -18.57
CA GLN A 10 7.49 -2.59 -19.84
C GLN A 10 6.37 -3.39 -20.49
N GLY A 11 5.15 -3.33 -19.96
CA GLY A 11 4.00 -4.09 -20.47
C GLY A 11 4.19 -5.59 -20.56
N LYS A 12 5.09 -6.17 -19.73
CA LYS A 12 5.40 -7.61 -19.78
C LYS A 12 4.25 -8.44 -19.26
N SER A 13 4.09 -9.63 -19.83
CA SER A 13 3.08 -10.60 -19.43
C SER A 13 3.29 -11.11 -17.99
N ALA A 14 2.27 -11.67 -17.39
CA ALA A 14 2.35 -12.28 -16.06
C ALA A 14 3.38 -13.42 -15.99
N ILE A 15 3.56 -14.17 -17.08
CA ILE A 15 4.58 -15.23 -17.15
C ILE A 15 5.99 -14.64 -17.13
N GLU A 16 6.24 -13.60 -17.90
CA GLU A 16 7.54 -12.92 -17.90
C GLU A 16 7.85 -12.30 -16.55
N GLN A 17 6.86 -11.73 -15.87
CA GLN A 17 6.99 -11.26 -14.48
C GLN A 17 7.32 -12.40 -13.52
N PHE A 18 6.62 -13.51 -13.61
CA PHE A 18 6.88 -14.69 -12.78
C PHE A 18 8.31 -15.17 -12.94
N ILE A 19 8.78 -15.36 -14.19
CA ILE A 19 10.16 -15.78 -14.49
C ILE A 19 11.17 -14.80 -13.87
N PHE A 20 10.94 -13.50 -14.06
CA PHE A 20 11.82 -12.46 -13.49
C PHE A 20 11.91 -12.54 -11.96
N TYR A 21 10.79 -12.70 -11.27
CA TYR A 21 10.78 -12.79 -9.82
C TYR A 21 11.37 -14.12 -9.33
N ASP A 22 11.10 -15.23 -10.01
CA ASP A 22 11.70 -16.53 -9.68
C ASP A 22 13.23 -16.46 -9.75
N GLU A 23 13.78 -15.94 -10.83
CA GLU A 23 15.22 -15.75 -10.98
C GLU A 23 15.81 -14.76 -9.97
N THR A 24 15.09 -13.65 -9.69
CA THR A 24 15.49 -12.65 -8.69
C THR A 24 15.58 -13.29 -7.29
N MET A 25 14.61 -14.11 -6.92
CA MET A 25 14.58 -14.80 -5.63
C MET A 25 15.68 -15.87 -5.53
N ARG A 26 15.99 -16.58 -6.61
CA ARG A 26 17.05 -17.60 -6.64
C ARG A 26 18.44 -17.04 -6.31
N VAL A 27 18.70 -15.80 -6.70
CA VAL A 27 19.98 -15.13 -6.42
C VAL A 27 19.95 -14.27 -5.17
N GLY A 28 18.83 -14.26 -4.43
CA GLY A 28 18.69 -13.48 -3.19
C GLY A 28 18.69 -11.97 -3.41
N SER A 29 18.31 -11.50 -4.60
CA SER A 29 18.25 -10.08 -4.90
C SER A 29 17.03 -9.44 -4.21
N PRO A 30 17.18 -8.28 -3.55
CA PRO A 30 16.04 -7.56 -2.97
C PRO A 30 15.11 -7.07 -4.08
N ALA A 31 13.81 -7.26 -3.86
CA ALA A 31 12.77 -6.73 -4.74
C ALA A 31 11.68 -6.05 -3.92
N PRO A 32 11.27 -4.80 -4.24
CA PRO A 32 10.25 -4.05 -3.52
C PRO A 32 8.84 -4.56 -3.86
N MET A 33 8.58 -5.84 -3.58
CA MET A 33 7.39 -6.57 -4.00
C MET A 33 6.09 -5.90 -3.51
N LEU A 34 6.06 -5.40 -2.27
CA LEU A 34 4.86 -4.79 -1.68
C LEU A 34 4.46 -3.53 -2.44
N THR A 35 5.40 -2.62 -2.65
CA THR A 35 5.13 -1.36 -3.35
C THR A 35 4.74 -1.60 -4.81
N ILE A 36 5.49 -2.43 -5.54
CA ILE A 36 5.30 -2.64 -6.99
C ILE A 36 4.08 -3.51 -7.29
N ASN A 37 3.82 -4.55 -6.48
CA ASN A 37 2.78 -5.55 -6.80
C ASN A 37 1.47 -5.33 -6.03
N THR A 38 1.45 -4.45 -5.02
CA THR A 38 0.25 -4.18 -4.23
C THR A 38 -0.18 -2.71 -4.34
N VAL A 39 0.68 -1.78 -3.91
CA VAL A 39 0.32 -0.36 -3.84
C VAL A 39 0.18 0.25 -5.22
N GLY A 40 1.19 0.11 -6.08
CA GLY A 40 1.18 0.68 -7.42
C GLY A 40 -0.04 0.27 -8.24
N PRO A 41 -0.34 -1.04 -8.40
CA PRO A 41 -1.53 -1.48 -9.12
C PRO A 41 -2.85 -0.97 -8.53
N THR A 42 -2.94 -0.85 -7.20
CA THR A 42 -4.13 -0.28 -6.55
C THR A 42 -4.30 1.20 -6.86
N ILE A 43 -3.19 1.97 -6.87
CA ILE A 43 -3.23 3.39 -7.26
C ILE A 43 -3.59 3.53 -8.75
N MET A 44 -3.07 2.67 -9.64
CA MET A 44 -3.43 2.68 -11.07
C MET A 44 -4.93 2.49 -11.28
N GLU A 45 -5.55 1.59 -10.52
CA GLU A 45 -6.96 1.23 -10.68
C GLU A 45 -7.90 2.24 -10.01
N TYR A 46 -7.57 2.70 -8.78
CA TYR A 46 -8.49 3.44 -7.91
C TYR A 46 -8.03 4.84 -7.54
N GLY A 47 -6.78 5.20 -7.81
CA GLY A 47 -6.24 6.52 -7.50
C GLY A 47 -6.82 7.62 -8.38
N THR A 48 -6.84 8.86 -7.87
CA THR A 48 -7.10 10.06 -8.69
C THR A 48 -5.93 10.29 -9.65
N ASP A 49 -6.12 11.13 -10.66
CA ASP A 49 -5.06 11.46 -11.61
C ASP A 49 -3.87 12.11 -10.90
N GLU A 50 -4.12 13.00 -9.91
CA GLU A 50 -3.08 13.62 -9.09
C GLU A 50 -2.29 12.58 -8.27
N GLN A 51 -2.96 11.55 -7.74
CA GLN A 51 -2.29 10.47 -7.03
C GLN A 51 -1.44 9.61 -7.97
N LYS A 52 -1.96 9.29 -9.16
CA LYS A 52 -1.22 8.54 -10.17
C LYS A 52 0.03 9.30 -10.61
N ASP A 53 -0.11 10.57 -10.93
CA ASP A 53 0.99 11.44 -11.38
C ASP A 53 2.07 11.63 -10.30
N SER A 54 1.65 11.69 -9.02
CA SER A 54 2.57 11.87 -7.89
C SER A 54 3.30 10.59 -7.51
N PHE A 55 2.58 9.46 -7.39
CA PHE A 55 3.16 8.25 -6.82
C PHE A 55 3.79 7.31 -7.86
N LEU A 56 3.14 7.08 -9.00
CA LEU A 56 3.56 6.01 -9.90
C LEU A 56 4.95 6.20 -10.51
N PRO A 57 5.36 7.40 -10.95
CA PRO A 57 6.71 7.61 -11.47
C PRO A 57 7.81 7.36 -10.43
N GLU A 58 7.60 7.80 -9.19
CA GLU A 58 8.57 7.63 -8.11
C GLU A 58 8.67 6.16 -7.65
N ILE A 59 7.55 5.43 -7.64
CA ILE A 59 7.53 3.99 -7.40
C ILE A 59 8.27 3.24 -8.52
N ALA A 60 7.97 3.55 -9.79
CA ALA A 60 8.61 2.92 -10.94
C ALA A 60 10.12 3.16 -10.97
N ALA A 61 10.56 4.35 -10.53
CA ALA A 61 11.97 4.71 -10.41
C ALA A 61 12.67 4.08 -9.20
N GLY A 62 11.94 3.39 -8.31
CA GLY A 62 12.47 2.80 -7.08
C GLY A 62 12.89 3.83 -6.03
N LYS A 63 12.33 5.03 -6.07
CA LYS A 63 12.63 6.13 -5.15
C LYS A 63 11.62 6.25 -4.02
N LEU A 64 10.46 5.64 -4.15
CA LEU A 64 9.38 5.71 -3.18
C LEU A 64 8.93 4.32 -2.77
N HIS A 65 8.94 4.06 -1.46
CA HIS A 65 8.62 2.77 -0.87
C HIS A 65 7.47 2.87 0.13
N PHE A 66 6.62 1.85 0.11
CA PHE A 66 5.51 1.71 1.06
C PHE A 66 5.73 0.53 2.00
N CYS A 67 5.41 0.72 3.27
CA CYS A 67 5.10 -0.38 4.16
C CYS A 67 3.58 -0.61 4.22
N ILE A 68 3.16 -1.79 4.70
CA ILE A 68 1.75 -2.19 4.74
C ILE A 68 1.22 -2.17 6.16
N GLY A 69 0.25 -1.30 6.42
CA GLY A 69 -0.47 -1.20 7.69
C GLY A 69 -1.85 -1.86 7.62
N TYR A 70 -1.90 -3.19 7.54
CA TYR A 70 -3.16 -3.95 7.47
C TYR A 70 -3.50 -4.63 8.78
N SER A 71 -2.67 -5.60 9.19
CA SER A 71 -2.91 -6.44 10.36
C SER A 71 -2.91 -5.65 11.68
N GLU A 72 -3.71 -6.10 12.61
CA GLU A 72 -3.80 -5.59 13.98
C GLU A 72 -3.60 -6.74 14.98
N PRO A 73 -3.37 -6.46 16.27
CA PRO A 73 -3.25 -7.53 17.27
C PRO A 73 -4.41 -8.54 17.22
N ASP A 74 -5.64 -8.07 16.97
CA ASP A 74 -6.86 -8.88 16.95
C ASP A 74 -7.45 -9.10 15.54
N ALA A 75 -6.79 -8.62 14.49
CA ALA A 75 -7.28 -8.73 13.11
C ALA A 75 -6.14 -9.02 12.12
N GLY A 76 -5.96 -10.29 11.79
CA GLY A 76 -5.00 -10.76 10.80
C GLY A 76 -5.70 -11.40 9.59
N THR A 77 -5.98 -12.69 9.66
CA THR A 77 -6.67 -13.42 8.57
C THR A 77 -8.04 -12.83 8.26
N ASP A 78 -8.81 -12.45 9.29
CA ASP A 78 -10.05 -11.67 9.13
C ASP A 78 -9.72 -10.18 9.14
N LEU A 79 -9.08 -9.70 8.09
CA LEU A 79 -8.72 -8.28 7.94
C LEU A 79 -9.93 -7.36 8.05
N ALA A 80 -11.10 -7.81 7.59
CA ALA A 80 -12.31 -7.02 7.66
C ALA A 80 -12.76 -6.67 9.10
N SER A 81 -12.20 -7.36 10.12
CA SER A 81 -12.44 -7.07 11.53
C SER A 81 -11.51 -6.01 12.12
N LEU A 82 -10.68 -5.36 11.30
CA LEU A 82 -9.80 -4.28 11.77
C LEU A 82 -10.56 -3.20 12.54
N ALA A 83 -9.94 -2.70 13.61
CA ALA A 83 -10.51 -1.72 14.54
C ALA A 83 -9.90 -0.32 14.42
N THR A 84 -8.75 -0.16 13.75
CA THR A 84 -8.19 1.17 13.42
C THR A 84 -9.24 2.01 12.74
N LYS A 85 -9.54 3.19 13.31
CA LYS A 85 -10.60 4.09 12.82
C LYS A 85 -9.97 5.30 12.15
N ALA A 86 -10.62 5.77 11.09
CA ALA A 86 -10.34 7.04 10.47
C ALA A 86 -11.64 7.86 10.48
N VAL A 87 -11.67 8.90 11.29
CA VAL A 87 -12.83 9.78 11.46
C VAL A 87 -12.55 11.09 10.74
N ARG A 88 -13.46 11.51 9.85
CA ARG A 88 -13.30 12.75 9.11
C ARG A 88 -13.46 13.95 10.04
N ASP A 89 -12.55 14.90 9.95
CA ASP A 89 -12.56 16.19 10.64
C ASP A 89 -12.24 17.30 9.62
N GLY A 90 -13.28 17.93 9.10
CA GLY A 90 -13.15 18.89 8.00
C GLY A 90 -12.60 18.23 6.72
N ASP A 91 -11.43 18.69 6.28
CA ASP A 91 -10.73 18.18 5.10
C ASP A 91 -9.67 17.11 5.44
N GLU A 92 -9.54 16.75 6.71
CA GLU A 92 -8.58 15.79 7.22
C GLU A 92 -9.27 14.55 7.79
N TYR A 93 -8.46 13.55 8.15
CA TYR A 93 -8.88 12.37 8.91
C TYR A 93 -8.06 12.22 10.18
N VAL A 94 -8.74 12.07 11.31
CA VAL A 94 -8.11 11.66 12.57
C VAL A 94 -8.09 10.14 12.63
N ILE A 95 -6.89 9.56 12.64
CA ILE A 95 -6.69 8.11 12.62
C ILE A 95 -6.20 7.64 13.98
N ASN A 96 -6.88 6.64 14.55
CA ASN A 96 -6.52 6.03 15.82
C ASN A 96 -6.60 4.51 15.72
N GLY A 97 -5.54 3.83 16.12
CA GLY A 97 -5.45 2.38 16.12
C GLY A 97 -4.02 1.88 16.27
N GLN A 98 -3.85 0.58 16.16
CA GLN A 98 -2.54 -0.07 16.24
C GLN A 98 -2.42 -1.11 15.13
N LYS A 99 -1.31 -1.09 14.41
CA LYS A 99 -0.96 -2.09 13.39
C LYS A 99 0.16 -2.98 13.89
N THR A 100 0.20 -4.22 13.39
CA THR A 100 1.26 -5.19 13.69
C THR A 100 1.86 -5.75 12.41
N TRP A 101 3.05 -6.34 12.52
CA TRP A 101 3.73 -7.01 11.40
C TRP A 101 3.93 -6.08 10.18
N THR A 102 4.10 -4.78 10.41
CA THR A 102 4.25 -3.78 9.36
C THR A 102 5.58 -3.97 8.64
N SER A 103 5.58 -4.82 7.62
CA SER A 103 6.80 -5.15 6.86
C SER A 103 7.38 -3.90 6.19
N LEU A 104 8.71 -3.75 6.29
CA LEU A 104 9.50 -2.65 5.73
C LEU A 104 9.28 -1.29 6.42
N ALA A 105 8.66 -1.21 7.60
CA ALA A 105 8.39 0.06 8.30
C ALA A 105 9.65 0.91 8.56
N LEU A 106 10.83 0.28 8.75
CA LEU A 106 12.09 1.00 9.01
C LEU A 106 12.73 1.64 7.77
N GLY A 107 12.23 1.35 6.58
CA GLY A 107 12.84 1.81 5.33
C GLY A 107 11.82 2.25 4.29
N CYS A 108 10.62 2.66 4.70
CA CYS A 108 9.59 3.16 3.82
C CYS A 108 9.41 4.69 3.96
N ASP A 109 8.85 5.29 2.92
CA ASP A 109 8.49 6.70 2.89
C ASP A 109 7.03 6.91 3.31
N TYR A 110 6.18 5.93 3.02
CA TYR A 110 4.74 5.96 3.30
C TYR A 110 4.26 4.65 3.92
N ILE A 111 3.23 4.76 4.76
CA ILE A 111 2.43 3.60 5.17
C ILE A 111 1.16 3.52 4.31
N TRP A 112 0.91 2.35 3.72
CA TRP A 112 -0.33 1.99 3.07
C TRP A 112 -1.28 1.41 4.10
N LEU A 113 -2.11 2.27 4.68
CA LEU A 113 -2.89 1.98 5.87
C LEU A 113 -4.34 1.63 5.54
N ALA A 114 -4.83 0.49 6.04
CA ALA A 114 -6.25 0.17 6.05
C ALA A 114 -6.88 0.65 7.36
N ALA A 115 -7.95 1.45 7.26
CA ALA A 115 -8.69 1.94 8.42
C ALA A 115 -10.20 1.95 8.15
N ARG A 116 -10.99 1.86 9.23
CA ARG A 116 -12.44 1.90 9.18
C ARG A 116 -12.93 3.34 9.09
N THR A 117 -13.54 3.65 7.96
CA THR A 117 -14.16 4.96 7.69
C THR A 117 -15.67 4.95 7.85
N ASN A 118 -16.32 3.79 7.70
CA ASN A 118 -17.76 3.66 7.90
C ASN A 118 -18.09 2.41 8.74
N PRO A 119 -18.52 2.57 10.00
CA PRO A 119 -18.91 1.47 10.88
C PRO A 119 -20.33 0.94 10.62
N ASP A 120 -21.19 1.68 9.88
CA ASP A 120 -22.61 1.41 9.74
C ASP A 120 -22.96 0.50 8.56
N VAL A 121 -21.94 0.02 7.83
CA VAL A 121 -22.09 -0.91 6.72
C VAL A 121 -21.45 -2.26 7.05
N PRO A 122 -21.71 -3.32 6.25
CA PRO A 122 -21.01 -4.59 6.41
C PRO A 122 -19.49 -4.40 6.51
N LYS A 123 -18.84 -5.08 7.44
CA LYS A 123 -17.45 -4.80 7.89
C LYS A 123 -16.44 -4.67 6.72
N HIS A 124 -16.58 -5.46 5.66
CA HIS A 124 -15.69 -5.41 4.50
C HIS A 124 -15.94 -4.21 3.56
N LYS A 125 -17.08 -3.50 3.70
CA LYS A 125 -17.44 -2.33 2.89
C LYS A 125 -17.11 -0.99 3.56
N GLY A 126 -16.76 -1.02 4.85
CA GLY A 126 -16.50 0.19 5.62
C GLY A 126 -15.02 0.52 5.80
N ILE A 127 -14.14 -0.01 4.95
CA ILE A 127 -12.69 0.17 5.02
C ILE A 127 -12.23 1.03 3.86
N SER A 128 -11.34 1.97 4.17
CA SER A 128 -10.62 2.77 3.18
C SER A 128 -9.12 2.58 3.33
N LEU A 129 -8.39 2.84 2.25
CA LEU A 129 -6.92 2.83 2.22
C LEU A 129 -6.39 4.26 2.21
N PHE A 130 -5.34 4.48 2.96
CA PHE A 130 -4.67 5.78 3.09
C PHE A 130 -3.18 5.63 2.76
N ALA A 131 -2.65 6.53 1.95
CA ALA A 131 -1.22 6.72 1.79
C ALA A 131 -0.79 7.83 2.75
N ILE A 132 -0.08 7.49 3.82
CA ILE A 132 0.31 8.43 4.87
C ILE A 132 1.83 8.48 4.93
N PRO A 133 2.48 9.68 4.87
CA PRO A 133 3.90 9.80 5.10
C PRO A 133 4.30 9.16 6.44
N ILE A 134 5.38 8.42 6.47
CA ILE A 134 5.78 7.67 7.69
C ILE A 134 6.20 8.60 8.84
N ASP A 135 6.62 9.81 8.53
CA ASP A 135 7.00 10.84 9.50
C ASP A 135 5.82 11.70 9.97
N THR A 136 4.59 11.35 9.61
CA THR A 136 3.39 12.06 10.08
C THR A 136 3.34 12.07 11.61
N PRO A 137 3.15 13.25 12.25
CA PRO A 137 3.05 13.35 13.70
C PRO A 137 1.99 12.42 14.29
N GLY A 138 2.38 11.65 15.33
CA GLY A 138 1.50 10.68 15.98
C GLY A 138 1.69 9.23 15.52
N ILE A 139 2.50 8.98 14.50
CA ILE A 139 2.97 7.62 14.18
C ILE A 139 4.16 7.29 15.09
N THR A 140 4.10 6.16 15.81
CA THR A 140 5.13 5.70 16.76
C THR A 140 5.40 4.22 16.60
#